data_6356a0b25539d05ec11b48fa0fcfe2eb
#
_entry.id   6356a0b25539d05ec11b48fa0fcfe2eb
#
_cell.length_a   1.000
_cell.length_b   1.000
_cell.length_c   1.000
_cell.angle_alpha   90.00
_cell.angle_beta   90.00
_cell.angle_gamma   90.00
#
_symmetry.space_group_name_H-M   'P 1'
#
loop_
_entity.id
_entity.type
_entity.pdbx_description
1 polymer ?
#
loop_
_entity_poly.entity_id
_entity_poly.type
_entity_poly.pdbx_seq_one_letter_code
_entity_poly.pdbx_strand_id
1 'polypeptide(L)'
;MTSISPLNNVHELGSFGNFEGKNSNEIITIKEIKNFKIFQVVKYKTSKTNIKEYKIFDLNFPDDLKVSGNNDTRILWIGPNNWFIFSSSEKLSEEIRKNLSNNEFAITDLSHSKAIIELSGKNLKEVLKKGCPINFNELNKNQSINSIYNGIAITLDFVNDQPATVRIMSLRSFGESLYHSVTDASLEFGYKAF
;
A
#
# COMPACT_ATOMS: atom_id res chain seq x y z
N MET A 1 11.28 2.41 22.32
CA MET A 1 12.05 2.98 21.20
C MET A 1 11.06 3.53 20.19
N THR A 2 11.13 4.83 19.89
CA THR A 2 10.33 5.41 18.79
C THR A 2 10.92 4.90 17.48
N SER A 3 10.07 4.23 16.66
CA SER A 3 10.49 3.77 15.34
C SER A 3 10.77 4.98 14.44
N ILE A 4 11.97 5.09 13.91
CA ILE A 4 12.32 6.12 12.92
C ILE A 4 11.59 5.78 11.61
N SER A 5 10.93 6.77 10.99
CA SER A 5 10.26 6.62 9.71
C SER A 5 11.25 6.20 8.61
N PRO A 6 10.86 5.31 7.67
CA PRO A 6 11.70 4.96 6.53
C PRO A 6 11.99 6.12 5.58
N LEU A 7 11.22 7.21 5.63
CA LEU A 7 11.38 8.39 4.78
C LEU A 7 11.84 9.63 5.55
N ASN A 8 12.28 9.46 6.81
CA ASN A 8 12.64 10.57 7.70
C ASN A 8 13.63 11.56 7.11
N ASN A 9 14.55 11.08 6.28
CA ASN A 9 15.64 11.91 5.73
C ASN A 9 15.28 12.57 4.38
N VAL A 10 14.20 12.12 3.72
CA VAL A 10 13.90 12.52 2.33
C VAL A 10 12.50 13.10 2.16
N HIS A 11 11.58 12.88 3.13
CA HIS A 11 10.21 13.38 3.03
C HIS A 11 10.15 14.83 3.52
N GLU A 12 10.41 15.76 2.60
CA GLU A 12 10.30 17.20 2.83
C GLU A 12 8.86 17.65 2.56
N LEU A 13 8.30 18.40 3.53
CA LEU A 13 6.94 18.96 3.41
C LEU A 13 6.96 20.20 2.55
N GLY A 14 5.95 20.39 1.71
CA GLY A 14 5.85 21.56 0.85
C GLY A 14 5.30 21.27 -0.53
N SER A 15 5.36 22.28 -1.42
CA SER A 15 4.94 22.18 -2.82
C SER A 15 6.16 22.22 -3.73
N PHE A 16 6.21 21.34 -4.72
CA PHE A 16 7.38 21.15 -5.57
C PHE A 16 6.96 20.94 -7.04
N GLY A 17 7.90 21.23 -7.93
CA GLY A 17 7.71 21.06 -9.38
C GLY A 17 6.75 22.09 -9.98
N ASN A 18 6.04 21.71 -11.01
CA ASN A 18 5.14 22.58 -11.78
C ASN A 18 3.77 22.75 -11.07
N PHE A 19 3.74 23.43 -9.95
CA PHE A 19 2.52 23.64 -9.13
C PHE A 19 1.95 25.06 -9.23
N GLU A 20 2.71 26.05 -9.70
CA GLU A 20 2.27 27.44 -9.78
C GLU A 20 1.03 27.61 -10.67
N GLY A 21 0.05 28.35 -10.19
CA GLY A 21 -1.22 28.59 -10.89
C GLY A 21 -2.18 27.38 -10.93
N LYS A 22 -1.83 26.27 -10.31
CA LYS A 22 -2.69 25.07 -10.24
C LYS A 22 -3.47 25.00 -8.95
N ASN A 23 -4.71 24.50 -9.05
CA ASN A 23 -5.52 24.20 -7.88
C ASN A 23 -5.04 22.90 -7.20
N SER A 24 -5.37 22.70 -5.92
CA SER A 24 -5.01 21.51 -5.14
C SER A 24 -5.45 20.18 -5.76
N ASN A 25 -6.53 20.19 -6.56
CA ASN A 25 -7.03 19.00 -7.25
C ASN A 25 -6.25 18.66 -8.54
N GLU A 26 -5.42 19.58 -9.03
CA GLU A 26 -4.65 19.42 -10.27
C GLU A 26 -3.23 18.94 -10.03
N ILE A 27 -2.74 19.05 -8.80
CA ILE A 27 -1.42 18.59 -8.37
C ILE A 27 -1.53 17.20 -7.70
N ILE A 28 -0.41 16.49 -7.63
CA ILE A 28 -0.32 15.23 -6.90
C ILE A 28 -0.16 15.52 -5.41
N THR A 29 -0.87 14.81 -4.57
CA THR A 29 -0.57 14.79 -3.13
C THR A 29 0.26 13.56 -2.81
N ILE A 30 1.29 13.76 -1.99
CA ILE A 30 2.21 12.70 -1.54
C ILE A 30 2.23 12.70 -0.02
N LYS A 31 1.98 11.54 0.57
CA LYS A 31 1.96 11.38 2.02
C LYS A 31 2.66 10.09 2.42
N GLU A 32 3.53 10.16 3.42
CA GLU A 32 4.02 8.96 4.07
C GLU A 32 2.95 8.40 5.02
N ILE A 33 2.66 7.12 4.91
CA ILE A 33 1.74 6.44 5.82
C ILE A 33 2.53 5.82 6.96
N LYS A 34 2.25 6.30 8.17
CA LYS A 34 2.90 5.90 9.43
C LYS A 34 1.89 5.21 10.36
N ASN A 35 2.40 4.58 11.41
CA ASN A 35 1.59 4.02 12.50
C ASN A 35 0.59 2.95 12.07
N PHE A 36 0.98 2.09 11.13
CA PHE A 36 0.19 0.93 10.75
C PHE A 36 0.84 -0.37 11.21
N LYS A 37 0.00 -1.36 11.50
CA LYS A 37 0.40 -2.75 11.64
C LYS A 37 0.20 -3.45 10.30
N ILE A 38 1.18 -4.25 9.90
CA ILE A 38 1.12 -5.05 8.68
C ILE A 38 1.48 -6.49 9.03
N PHE A 39 0.59 -7.42 8.70
CA PHE A 39 0.87 -8.84 8.83
C PHE A 39 0.78 -9.50 7.45
N GLN A 40 1.73 -10.35 7.16
CA GLN A 40 1.63 -11.30 6.06
C GLN A 40 0.98 -12.58 6.58
N VAL A 41 -0.02 -13.05 5.87
CA VAL A 41 -0.70 -14.32 6.14
C VAL A 41 -0.55 -15.21 4.90
N VAL A 42 0.08 -16.35 5.08
CA VAL A 42 0.27 -17.36 4.02
C VAL A 42 -0.41 -18.64 4.44
N LYS A 43 -1.38 -19.11 3.66
CA LYS A 43 -2.01 -20.41 3.88
C LYS A 43 -1.06 -21.53 3.46
N TYR A 44 -0.85 -22.54 4.31
CA TYR A 44 -0.02 -23.68 3.96
C TYR A 44 -0.63 -24.49 2.81
N LYS A 45 0.22 -25.04 1.94
CA LYS A 45 -0.22 -25.91 0.83
C LYS A 45 -0.91 -27.19 1.34
N THR A 46 -0.55 -27.65 2.51
CA THR A 46 -1.13 -28.83 3.18
C THR A 46 -2.45 -28.55 3.86
N SER A 47 -2.77 -27.26 4.10
CA SER A 47 -4.02 -26.84 4.71
C SER A 47 -5.21 -27.12 3.80
N LYS A 48 -6.22 -27.79 4.31
CA LYS A 48 -7.50 -28.04 3.62
C LYS A 48 -8.55 -26.98 3.91
N THR A 49 -8.23 -26.02 4.76
CA THR A 49 -9.16 -24.96 5.19
C THR A 49 -9.54 -24.05 4.05
N ASN A 50 -10.79 -23.63 4.02
CA ASN A 50 -11.25 -22.60 3.09
C ASN A 50 -11.04 -21.22 3.71
N ILE A 51 -10.18 -20.39 3.12
CA ILE A 51 -9.88 -19.05 3.62
C ILE A 51 -11.11 -18.15 3.72
N LYS A 52 -12.15 -18.39 2.92
CA LYS A 52 -13.41 -17.63 2.93
C LYS A 52 -14.23 -17.80 4.22
N GLU A 53 -13.91 -18.79 5.04
CA GLU A 53 -14.56 -18.99 6.35
C GLU A 53 -13.96 -18.12 7.45
N TYR A 54 -12.82 -17.49 7.17
CA TYR A 54 -12.11 -16.64 8.13
C TYR A 54 -12.36 -15.16 7.89
N LYS A 55 -12.38 -14.40 8.99
CA LYS A 55 -12.54 -12.95 8.98
C LYS A 55 -11.55 -12.29 9.91
N ILE A 56 -11.16 -11.06 9.58
CA ILE A 56 -10.39 -10.17 10.43
C ILE A 56 -11.17 -8.86 10.54
N PHE A 57 -11.59 -8.48 11.74
CA PHE A 57 -12.48 -7.33 11.98
C PHE A 57 -13.70 -7.33 11.03
N ASP A 58 -14.38 -8.49 10.92
CA ASP A 58 -15.53 -8.72 10.02
C ASP A 58 -15.26 -8.63 8.51
N LEU A 59 -14.02 -8.40 8.10
CA LEU A 59 -13.62 -8.40 6.70
C LEU A 59 -13.27 -9.82 6.25
N ASN A 60 -13.86 -10.23 5.11
CA ASN A 60 -13.50 -11.49 4.45
C ASN A 60 -12.17 -11.37 3.72
N PHE A 61 -11.45 -12.48 3.58
CA PHE A 61 -10.28 -12.53 2.69
C PHE A 61 -10.71 -12.37 1.23
N PRO A 62 -10.07 -11.45 0.48
CA PRO A 62 -10.47 -11.13 -0.89
C PRO A 62 -10.08 -12.24 -1.88
N ASP A 63 -10.72 -12.20 -3.06
CA ASP A 63 -10.31 -12.94 -4.24
C ASP A 63 -9.03 -12.36 -4.87
N ASP A 64 -8.55 -13.05 -5.91
CA ASP A 64 -7.34 -12.68 -6.65
C ASP A 64 -7.41 -11.24 -7.15
N LEU A 65 -6.32 -10.51 -6.97
CA LEU A 65 -6.16 -9.10 -7.32
C LEU A 65 -7.15 -8.13 -6.62
N LYS A 66 -7.88 -8.60 -5.61
CA LYS A 66 -8.86 -7.78 -4.89
C LYS A 66 -8.35 -7.37 -3.51
N VAL A 67 -9.03 -6.39 -2.96
CA VAL A 67 -8.85 -5.90 -1.60
C VAL A 67 -10.21 -5.90 -0.90
N SER A 68 -10.26 -6.45 0.29
CA SER A 68 -11.39 -6.28 1.21
C SER A 68 -10.98 -5.27 2.28
N GLY A 69 -11.79 -4.25 2.52
CA GLY A 69 -11.35 -3.25 3.49
C GLY A 69 -12.36 -2.17 3.81
N ASN A 70 -12.05 -1.46 4.89
CA ASN A 70 -12.71 -0.25 5.36
C ASN A 70 -11.66 0.86 5.58
N ASN A 71 -12.00 1.91 6.33
CA ASN A 71 -11.10 3.03 6.59
C ASN A 71 -9.87 2.64 7.43
N ASP A 72 -10.02 1.67 8.33
CA ASP A 72 -9.00 1.32 9.32
C ASP A 72 -8.21 0.06 8.96
N THR A 73 -8.84 -0.87 8.26
CA THR A 73 -8.26 -2.18 7.95
C THR A 73 -8.47 -2.54 6.48
N ARG A 74 -7.42 -3.07 5.86
CA ARG A 74 -7.47 -3.56 4.48
C ARG A 74 -6.74 -4.91 4.41
N ILE A 75 -7.36 -5.87 3.72
CA ILE A 75 -6.79 -7.18 3.42
C ILE A 75 -6.51 -7.19 1.92
N LEU A 76 -5.24 -7.25 1.56
CA LEU A 76 -4.78 -7.21 0.17
C LEU A 76 -4.38 -8.62 -0.26
N TRP A 77 -4.93 -9.10 -1.36
CA TRP A 77 -4.35 -10.27 -2.02
C TRP A 77 -3.01 -9.88 -2.67
N ILE A 78 -1.96 -10.64 -2.38
CA ILE A 78 -0.61 -10.39 -2.91
C ILE A 78 -0.02 -11.59 -3.65
N GLY A 79 -0.80 -12.66 -3.77
CA GLY A 79 -0.42 -13.87 -4.49
C GLY A 79 -1.27 -15.06 -4.07
N PRO A 80 -1.16 -16.19 -4.74
CA PRO A 80 -1.89 -17.41 -4.38
C PRO A 80 -1.65 -17.80 -2.93
N ASN A 81 -2.73 -17.95 -2.15
CA ASN A 81 -2.68 -18.25 -0.71
C ASN A 81 -1.87 -17.25 0.14
N ASN A 82 -1.75 -16.00 -0.29
CA ASN A 82 -0.89 -15.02 0.35
C ASN A 82 -1.57 -13.64 0.40
N TRP A 83 -1.65 -13.04 1.60
CA TRP A 83 -2.31 -11.77 1.84
C TRP A 83 -1.50 -10.88 2.76
N PHE A 84 -1.58 -9.57 2.55
CA PHE A 84 -1.22 -8.57 3.55
C PHE A 84 -2.47 -8.10 4.27
N ILE A 85 -2.41 -8.05 5.60
CA ILE A 85 -3.41 -7.41 6.44
C ILE A 85 -2.78 -6.14 6.98
N PHE A 86 -3.38 -5.03 6.66
CA PHE A 86 -2.91 -3.69 6.96
C PHE A 86 -3.96 -2.98 7.83
N SER A 87 -3.59 -2.48 9.01
CA SER A 87 -4.54 -1.84 9.92
C SER A 87 -3.90 -0.75 10.78
N SER A 88 -4.66 0.31 11.06
CA SER A 88 -4.32 1.32 12.08
C SER A 88 -4.60 0.84 13.50
N SER A 89 -5.33 -0.27 13.67
CA SER A 89 -5.68 -0.80 14.98
C SER A 89 -4.52 -1.53 15.64
N GLU A 90 -4.17 -1.13 16.86
CA GLU A 90 -3.19 -1.84 17.70
C GLU A 90 -3.64 -3.28 18.05
N LYS A 91 -4.94 -3.55 18.00
CA LYS A 91 -5.52 -4.87 18.30
C LYS A 91 -5.38 -5.88 17.15
N LEU A 92 -4.80 -5.50 16.00
CA LEU A 92 -4.67 -6.39 14.85
C LEU A 92 -3.96 -7.70 15.20
N SER A 93 -2.89 -7.65 16.00
CA SER A 93 -2.15 -8.86 16.40
C SER A 93 -2.99 -9.84 17.20
N GLU A 94 -3.83 -9.35 18.10
CA GLU A 94 -4.75 -10.16 18.91
C GLU A 94 -5.85 -10.75 18.03
N GLU A 95 -6.43 -9.95 17.15
CA GLU A 95 -7.48 -10.37 16.22
C GLU A 95 -7.00 -11.48 15.27
N ILE A 96 -5.78 -11.36 14.74
CA ILE A 96 -5.17 -12.39 13.90
C ILE A 96 -4.98 -13.69 14.68
N ARG A 97 -4.40 -13.62 15.88
CA ARG A 97 -4.15 -14.82 16.72
C ARG A 97 -5.43 -15.52 17.14
N LYS A 98 -6.51 -14.76 17.35
CA LYS A 98 -7.82 -15.29 17.72
C LYS A 98 -8.47 -16.07 16.58
N ASN A 99 -8.34 -15.55 15.35
CA ASN A 99 -9.10 -16.06 14.21
C ASN A 99 -8.29 -17.00 13.30
N LEU A 100 -6.95 -16.94 13.30
CA LEU A 100 -6.10 -17.74 12.43
C LEU A 100 -5.20 -18.67 13.22
N SER A 101 -5.25 -19.97 12.90
CA SER A 101 -4.41 -20.99 13.51
C SER A 101 -3.04 -21.07 12.84
N ASN A 102 -1.96 -21.12 13.62
CA ASN A 102 -0.61 -21.34 13.12
C ASN A 102 -0.40 -22.73 12.49
N ASN A 103 -1.33 -23.68 12.69
CA ASN A 103 -1.29 -24.98 12.02
C ASN A 103 -1.74 -24.89 10.56
N GLU A 104 -2.50 -23.86 10.20
CA GLU A 104 -3.07 -23.67 8.87
C GLU A 104 -2.40 -22.51 8.11
N PHE A 105 -1.81 -21.55 8.85
CA PHE A 105 -1.27 -20.31 8.31
C PHE A 105 0.10 -19.97 8.88
N ALA A 106 1.03 -19.54 8.03
CA ALA A 106 2.21 -18.80 8.44
C ALA A 106 1.83 -17.31 8.60
N ILE A 107 2.09 -16.75 9.78
CA ILE A 107 1.75 -15.38 10.12
C ILE A 107 3.06 -14.65 10.47
N THR A 108 3.36 -13.58 9.72
CA THR A 108 4.59 -12.80 9.89
C THR A 108 4.26 -11.33 10.12
N ASP A 109 4.77 -10.75 11.20
CA ASP A 109 4.66 -9.31 11.45
C ASP A 109 5.66 -8.54 10.57
N LEU A 110 5.16 -7.70 9.69
CA LEU A 110 5.91 -6.87 8.77
C LEU A 110 5.78 -5.37 9.07
N SER A 111 5.25 -5.00 10.24
CA SER A 111 4.92 -3.61 10.61
C SER A 111 6.11 -2.64 10.52
N HIS A 112 7.34 -3.14 10.65
CA HIS A 112 8.56 -2.33 10.56
C HIS A 112 9.39 -2.59 9.29
N SER A 113 8.93 -3.44 8.39
CA SER A 113 9.68 -3.87 7.21
C SER A 113 9.27 -3.14 5.92
N LYS A 114 8.27 -2.28 5.97
CA LYS A 114 7.71 -1.60 4.80
C LYS A 114 7.85 -0.09 4.90
N ALA A 115 8.10 0.54 3.75
CA ALA A 115 7.85 1.95 3.48
C ALA A 115 6.56 2.06 2.68
N ILE A 116 5.68 3.00 3.04
CA ILE A 116 4.38 3.18 2.41
C ILE A 116 4.20 4.64 2.05
N ILE A 117 3.95 4.89 0.76
CA ILE A 117 3.68 6.21 0.21
C ILE A 117 2.26 6.19 -0.36
N GLU A 118 1.41 7.11 0.10
CA GLU A 118 0.10 7.34 -0.49
C GLU A 118 0.19 8.49 -1.48
N LEU A 119 -0.26 8.25 -2.69
CA LEU A 119 -0.36 9.21 -3.77
C LEU A 119 -1.82 9.44 -4.10
N SER A 120 -2.22 10.69 -4.32
CA SER A 120 -3.56 11.03 -4.77
C SER A 120 -3.54 12.18 -5.76
N GLY A 121 -4.48 12.19 -6.70
CA GLY A 121 -4.66 13.28 -7.65
C GLY A 121 -5.03 12.83 -9.06
N LYS A 122 -5.43 13.79 -9.89
CA LYS A 122 -5.92 13.55 -11.25
C LYS A 122 -4.89 12.83 -12.14
N ASN A 123 -3.61 13.22 -12.02
CA ASN A 123 -2.52 12.73 -12.86
C ASN A 123 -1.77 11.55 -12.24
N LEU A 124 -2.32 10.93 -11.19
CA LEU A 124 -1.70 9.80 -10.48
C LEU A 124 -1.29 8.66 -11.41
N LYS A 125 -2.20 8.27 -12.32
CA LYS A 125 -1.92 7.15 -13.25
C LYS A 125 -0.75 7.48 -14.19
N GLU A 126 -0.58 8.73 -14.60
CA GLU A 126 0.53 9.15 -15.45
C GLU A 126 1.86 9.12 -14.69
N VAL A 127 1.88 9.52 -13.42
CA VAL A 127 3.06 9.37 -12.55
C VAL A 127 3.46 7.91 -12.42
N LEU A 128 2.48 7.02 -12.18
CA LEU A 128 2.74 5.59 -12.01
C LEU A 128 3.25 4.93 -13.30
N LYS A 129 2.74 5.30 -14.47
CA LYS A 129 3.18 4.80 -15.78
C LYS A 129 4.66 5.06 -16.08
N LYS A 130 5.26 6.10 -15.49
CA LYS A 130 6.67 6.43 -15.72
C LYS A 130 7.63 5.38 -15.17
N GLY A 131 7.23 4.63 -14.15
CA GLY A 131 8.12 3.64 -13.52
C GLY A 131 7.56 2.23 -13.42
N CYS A 132 6.26 2.04 -13.70
CA CYS A 132 5.57 0.77 -13.47
C CYS A 132 4.97 0.22 -14.78
N PRO A 133 5.33 -1.01 -15.21
CA PRO A 133 4.94 -1.60 -16.49
C PRO A 133 3.58 -2.32 -16.41
N ILE A 134 2.55 -1.67 -15.93
CA ILE A 134 1.19 -2.24 -15.84
C ILE A 134 0.16 -1.37 -16.54
N ASN A 135 -0.97 -1.95 -16.94
CA ASN A 135 -2.08 -1.22 -17.53
C ASN A 135 -2.97 -0.60 -16.45
N PHE A 136 -2.71 0.65 -16.09
CA PHE A 136 -3.48 1.38 -15.08
C PHE A 136 -4.93 1.69 -15.47
N ASN A 137 -5.31 1.53 -16.74
CA ASN A 137 -6.69 1.79 -17.18
C ASN A 137 -7.66 0.70 -16.73
N GLU A 138 -7.16 -0.50 -16.47
CA GLU A 138 -7.94 -1.64 -16.00
C GLU A 138 -8.02 -1.75 -14.48
N LEU A 139 -7.30 -0.89 -13.75
CA LEU A 139 -7.21 -0.94 -12.30
C LEU A 139 -8.13 0.10 -11.65
N ASN A 140 -8.90 -0.36 -10.66
CA ASN A 140 -9.91 0.40 -9.96
C ASN A 140 -9.78 0.22 -8.44
N LYS A 141 -10.59 0.97 -7.70
CA LYS A 141 -10.71 0.86 -6.24
C LYS A 141 -10.85 -0.59 -5.77
N ASN A 142 -10.22 -0.90 -4.66
CA ASN A 142 -10.21 -2.21 -4.02
C ASN A 142 -9.56 -3.32 -4.89
N GLN A 143 -8.56 -2.94 -5.64
CA GLN A 143 -7.63 -3.86 -6.28
C GLN A 143 -6.23 -3.72 -5.70
N SER A 144 -5.48 -4.82 -5.70
CA SER A 144 -4.06 -4.84 -5.33
C SER A 144 -3.25 -5.61 -6.36
N ILE A 145 -2.04 -5.16 -6.61
CA ILE A 145 -1.14 -5.81 -7.56
C ILE A 145 0.31 -5.66 -7.12
N ASN A 146 1.09 -6.71 -7.31
CA ASN A 146 2.54 -6.64 -7.19
C ASN A 146 3.16 -6.30 -8.54
N SER A 147 4.12 -5.39 -8.53
CA SER A 147 4.83 -4.94 -9.71
C SER A 147 6.23 -4.44 -9.34
N ILE A 148 6.83 -3.69 -10.23
CA ILE A 148 8.06 -2.93 -9.98
C ILE A 148 7.80 -1.44 -10.27
N TYR A 149 8.56 -0.57 -9.60
CA TYR A 149 8.66 0.85 -9.95
C TYR A 149 10.14 1.20 -10.08
N ASN A 150 10.59 1.51 -11.29
CA ASN A 150 12.01 1.75 -11.61
C ASN A 150 12.95 0.66 -11.03
N GLY A 151 12.57 -0.62 -11.17
CA GLY A 151 13.34 -1.77 -10.68
C GLY A 151 13.12 -2.12 -9.21
N ILE A 152 12.42 -1.30 -8.44
CA ILE A 152 12.08 -1.58 -7.04
C ILE A 152 10.80 -2.39 -6.97
N ALA A 153 10.83 -3.56 -6.31
CA ALA A 153 9.65 -4.37 -6.09
C ALA A 153 8.64 -3.64 -5.18
N ILE A 154 7.41 -3.53 -5.66
CA ILE A 154 6.32 -2.83 -4.98
C ILE A 154 5.04 -3.64 -4.92
N THR A 155 4.21 -3.32 -3.94
CA THR A 155 2.80 -3.69 -3.89
C THR A 155 1.98 -2.40 -4.01
N LEU A 156 1.02 -2.38 -4.93
CA LEU A 156 0.05 -1.29 -5.11
C LEU A 156 -1.29 -1.67 -4.48
N ASP A 157 -1.87 -0.76 -3.71
CA ASP A 157 -3.22 -0.84 -3.17
C ASP A 157 -4.04 0.34 -3.70
N PHE A 158 -5.03 0.07 -4.53
CA PHE A 158 -5.93 1.08 -5.11
C PHE A 158 -7.03 1.40 -4.11
N VAL A 159 -6.86 2.53 -3.40
CA VAL A 159 -7.71 2.92 -2.27
C VAL A 159 -8.99 3.61 -2.72
N ASN A 160 -8.91 4.48 -3.74
CA ASN A 160 -10.04 5.25 -4.22
C ASN A 160 -9.88 5.64 -5.70
N ASP A 161 -11.02 5.82 -6.39
CA ASP A 161 -11.05 6.23 -7.80
C ASP A 161 -11.21 7.76 -7.96
N GLN A 162 -11.88 8.45 -7.02
CA GLN A 162 -12.13 9.89 -7.08
C GLN A 162 -11.99 10.54 -5.70
N PRO A 163 -10.91 11.32 -5.45
CA PRO A 163 -9.72 11.40 -6.32
C PRO A 163 -9.01 10.06 -6.38
N ALA A 164 -8.39 9.76 -7.53
CA ALA A 164 -7.58 8.56 -7.66
C ALA A 164 -6.52 8.52 -6.56
N THR A 165 -6.51 7.46 -5.78
CA THR A 165 -5.62 7.31 -4.61
C THR A 165 -5.04 5.91 -4.57
N VAL A 166 -3.73 5.81 -4.48
CA VAL A 166 -2.98 4.55 -4.44
C VAL A 166 -1.95 4.60 -3.33
N ARG A 167 -1.82 3.51 -2.58
CA ARG A 167 -0.69 3.27 -1.69
C ARG A 167 0.34 2.40 -2.40
N ILE A 168 1.58 2.86 -2.39
CA ILE A 168 2.73 2.12 -2.90
C ILE A 168 3.52 1.63 -1.70
N MET A 169 3.75 0.32 -1.62
CA MET A 169 4.50 -0.31 -0.54
C MET A 169 5.77 -0.94 -1.12
N SER A 170 6.93 -0.62 -0.54
CA SER A 170 8.21 -1.29 -0.83
C SER A 170 8.80 -1.88 0.44
N LEU A 171 9.92 -2.58 0.33
CA LEU A 171 10.76 -2.87 1.49
C LEU A 171 11.27 -1.54 2.07
N ARG A 172 11.38 -1.49 3.40
CA ARG A 172 11.87 -0.31 4.14
C ARG A 172 13.20 0.20 3.59
N SER A 173 14.13 -0.69 3.25
CA SER A 173 15.46 -0.36 2.73
C SER A 173 15.44 0.34 1.37
N PHE A 174 14.36 0.22 0.62
CA PHE A 174 14.15 0.89 -0.67
C PHE A 174 13.23 2.11 -0.56
N GLY A 175 12.79 2.48 0.65
CA GLY A 175 11.85 3.57 0.87
C GLY A 175 12.32 4.90 0.30
N GLU A 176 13.55 5.31 0.61
CA GLU A 176 14.13 6.56 0.09
C GLU A 176 14.25 6.56 -1.43
N SER A 177 14.78 5.48 -2.03
CA SER A 177 14.91 5.36 -3.49
C SER A 177 13.55 5.38 -4.21
N LEU A 178 12.53 4.71 -3.63
CA LEU A 178 11.18 4.76 -4.15
C LEU A 178 10.59 6.17 -4.06
N TYR A 179 10.78 6.84 -2.91
CA TYR A 179 10.30 8.20 -2.69
C TYR A 179 10.89 9.17 -3.72
N HIS A 180 12.21 9.15 -3.93
CA HIS A 180 12.86 9.97 -4.95
C HIS A 180 12.35 9.67 -6.36
N SER A 181 12.18 8.41 -6.73
CA SER A 181 11.65 8.04 -8.05
C SER A 181 10.21 8.55 -8.27
N VAL A 182 9.37 8.48 -7.24
CA VAL A 182 7.97 8.93 -7.32
C VAL A 182 7.86 10.45 -7.32
N THR A 183 8.65 11.14 -6.50
CA THR A 183 8.66 12.61 -6.44
C THR A 183 9.21 13.20 -7.73
N ASP A 184 10.30 12.65 -8.28
CA ASP A 184 10.85 13.08 -9.59
C ASP A 184 9.80 12.92 -10.70
N ALA A 185 9.13 11.77 -10.77
CA ALA A 185 8.05 11.53 -11.73
C ALA A 185 6.87 12.51 -11.56
N SER A 186 6.66 13.06 -10.36
CA SER A 186 5.58 13.97 -10.03
C SER A 186 5.87 15.44 -10.33
N LEU A 187 7.14 15.83 -10.48
CA LEU A 187 7.55 17.23 -10.72
C LEU A 187 6.85 17.88 -11.92
N GLU A 188 6.67 17.13 -13.00
CA GLU A 188 5.99 17.58 -14.22
C GLU A 188 4.56 18.05 -13.94
N PHE A 189 3.87 17.35 -13.05
CA PHE A 189 2.47 17.66 -12.69
C PHE A 189 2.37 18.66 -11.53
N GLY A 190 3.45 18.86 -10.80
CA GLY A 190 3.48 19.50 -9.49
C GLY A 190 2.93 18.58 -8.41
N TYR A 191 3.56 18.60 -7.24
CA TYR A 191 3.06 17.83 -6.10
C TYR A 191 3.15 18.62 -4.79
N LYS A 192 2.34 18.21 -3.82
CA LYS A 192 2.39 18.70 -2.45
C LYS A 192 2.59 17.50 -1.51
N ALA A 193 3.65 17.59 -0.69
CA ALA A 193 3.96 16.63 0.36
C ALA A 193 3.42 17.10 1.72
N PHE A 194 2.83 16.15 2.49
CA PHE A 194 2.20 16.39 3.80
C PHE A 194 2.80 15.51 4.89
#